data_93eebd807e0267f4d19390b21adcd18f
#
_entry.id   93eebd807e0267f4d19390b21adcd18f
#
_cell.length_a   1.000
_cell.length_b   1.000
_cell.length_c   1.000
_cell.angle_alpha   90.00
_cell.angle_beta   90.00
_cell.angle_gamma   90.00
#
_symmetry.space_group_name_H-M   'P 1'
#
loop_
_entity.id
_entity.type
_entity.pdbx_description
1 polymer ?
#
loop_
_entity_poly.entity_id
_entity_poly.type
_entity_poly.pdbx_seq_one_letter_code
_entity_poly.pdbx_strand_id
1 'polypeptide(L)'
;DPNTPPSFVETNTYLLNVTHTVPILCITGDQIKGLAENTAPNAFTDNFDGAIELFSAQGVLIDEGMGYYNKHGNDSWSYPQRGLDFAMRDQYGYNFAIQHQVFRGKSRDEFSKLILKAAASDNYPFENGGAHIRDAYVQSLSQVGQLKLDERTYEPCVMYVDGLYWGVYEMREKVDDNDFLEYYNDQKELYDNSPTNVQFLKTWGGTWSEYGGAQAQTDWDNLKNYILSNDMTITANYDYVDSLYNWESLVDYFVLNSYIVSQDWLNWNTAQWRGLNPLGDKKKWRYTLWDMDACFGHYVNYTGIPDTGPTADPCNAENLPDPGGQGHTAILTKLMTNPIVNQYYISRYIDLSNSLFKCETMIAHLDSLVGLIQPEMTQHIARWGGTVAEWQDNVQDIRDFINARCANLNSGLIDCYNLTGPYDIIFDVEPVNSGHIKVNSLNLADETYPFTGSYFGGIDILLEATPLTGYNFLYWELLDPVDPNTDSAEVKFQATQAQTVIAHFGTDGEEPPANYEGVFIPTGFSPNNDGQNDFLELFIGKDVASFNFNIYNRWGQLIFESNSVTSIWDGSFNNTQLNSGVFVYQIDIKFIDGKKERRAGNITLIR
;
A
#
# COMPACT_ATOMS: atom_id res chain seq x y z
N ASP A 1 41.95 -38.05 -13.47
CA ASP A 1 42.96 -37.52 -14.41
C ASP A 1 43.48 -36.19 -13.82
N PRO A 2 44.79 -36.06 -13.52
CA PRO A 2 45.36 -34.85 -12.92
C PRO A 2 45.26 -33.61 -13.84
N ASN A 3 44.76 -33.75 -15.04
CA ASN A 3 44.58 -32.69 -16.01
C ASN A 3 43.09 -32.33 -16.21
N THR A 4 42.16 -32.97 -15.50
CA THR A 4 40.75 -32.66 -15.53
C THR A 4 40.42 -31.86 -14.29
N PRO A 5 39.78 -30.66 -14.38
CA PRO A 5 39.32 -29.98 -13.20
C PRO A 5 38.36 -30.90 -12.43
N PRO A 6 38.33 -30.84 -11.08
CA PRO A 6 37.38 -31.61 -10.32
C PRO A 6 35.95 -31.23 -10.78
N SER A 7 35.06 -32.23 -10.86
CA SER A 7 33.64 -31.98 -11.05
C SER A 7 33.11 -31.24 -9.85
N PHE A 8 32.07 -30.44 -10.04
CA PHE A 8 31.31 -29.90 -8.91
C PHE A 8 30.76 -31.03 -8.06
N VAL A 9 30.63 -30.78 -6.76
CA VAL A 9 29.95 -31.71 -5.85
C VAL A 9 28.45 -31.58 -6.12
N GLU A 10 27.84 -32.67 -6.54
CA GLU A 10 26.39 -32.78 -6.63
C GLU A 10 25.86 -33.30 -5.31
N THR A 11 24.88 -32.60 -4.75
CA THR A 11 24.23 -32.96 -3.49
C THR A 11 22.78 -33.32 -3.77
N ASN A 12 22.32 -34.46 -3.25
CA ASN A 12 20.92 -34.91 -3.39
C ASN A 12 20.38 -35.29 -2.03
N THR A 13 19.24 -34.70 -1.67
CA THR A 13 18.51 -35.00 -0.44
C THR A 13 17.40 -36.03 -0.71
N TYR A 14 17.34 -37.07 0.11
CA TYR A 14 16.29 -38.07 0.08
C TYR A 14 15.39 -37.93 1.29
N LEU A 15 14.13 -37.50 1.07
CA LEU A 15 13.12 -37.34 2.11
C LEU A 15 12.39 -38.68 2.35
N LEU A 16 12.68 -39.34 3.46
CA LEU A 16 12.12 -40.66 3.79
C LEU A 16 11.10 -40.54 4.93
N ASN A 17 9.86 -40.92 4.67
CA ASN A 17 8.77 -40.88 5.64
C ASN A 17 8.55 -39.50 6.28
N VAL A 18 8.73 -38.45 5.49
CA VAL A 18 8.54 -37.07 5.88
C VAL A 18 7.19 -36.60 5.38
N THR A 19 6.41 -35.92 6.23
CA THR A 19 5.12 -35.34 5.88
C THR A 19 5.09 -33.91 6.38
N HIS A 20 4.94 -32.97 5.46
CA HIS A 20 4.79 -31.55 5.75
C HIS A 20 3.57 -30.96 5.03
N THR A 21 3.13 -29.81 5.44
CA THR A 21 2.00 -29.07 4.83
C THR A 21 2.47 -27.84 4.05
N VAL A 22 3.73 -27.46 4.22
CA VAL A 22 4.40 -26.35 3.55
C VAL A 22 5.58 -26.87 2.72
N PRO A 23 6.12 -26.08 1.78
CA PRO A 23 7.34 -26.43 1.03
C PRO A 23 8.50 -26.82 1.95
N ILE A 24 9.36 -27.69 1.44
CA ILE A 24 10.54 -28.17 2.17
C ILE A 24 11.77 -27.57 1.50
N LEU A 25 12.63 -26.96 2.30
CA LEU A 25 13.88 -26.40 1.86
C LEU A 25 15.04 -27.18 2.47
N CYS A 26 15.89 -27.77 1.65
CA CYS A 26 17.09 -28.45 2.08
C CYS A 26 18.32 -27.63 1.69
N ILE A 27 19.17 -27.31 2.67
CA ILE A 27 20.41 -26.61 2.45
C ILE A 27 21.60 -27.45 2.93
N THR A 28 22.64 -27.54 2.14
CA THR A 28 23.80 -28.41 2.40
C THR A 28 25.09 -27.76 1.93
N GLY A 29 26.19 -28.03 2.66
CA GLY A 29 27.53 -27.59 2.28
C GLY A 29 28.50 -27.71 3.44
N ASP A 30 29.80 -27.78 3.15
CA ASP A 30 30.84 -28.07 4.14
C ASP A 30 30.80 -27.24 5.42
N GLN A 31 30.29 -25.98 5.35
CA GLN A 31 30.21 -25.07 6.47
C GLN A 31 28.81 -24.52 6.74
N ILE A 32 27.81 -24.99 6.01
CA ILE A 32 26.44 -24.45 6.12
C ILE A 32 25.85 -24.72 7.51
N LYS A 33 26.03 -25.91 8.04
CA LYS A 33 25.64 -26.19 9.44
C LYS A 33 26.40 -25.32 10.43
N GLY A 34 27.71 -25.12 10.23
CA GLY A 34 28.53 -24.24 11.06
C GLY A 34 28.04 -22.78 11.01
N LEU A 35 27.60 -22.32 9.83
CA LEU A 35 26.97 -21.01 9.67
C LEU A 35 25.66 -20.93 10.46
N ALA A 36 24.76 -21.88 10.30
CA ALA A 36 23.47 -21.94 10.99
C ALA A 36 23.62 -22.03 12.52
N GLU A 37 24.68 -22.69 13.01
CA GLU A 37 25.03 -22.82 14.43
C GLU A 37 25.91 -21.67 14.96
N ASN A 38 26.36 -20.74 14.09
CA ASN A 38 27.33 -19.69 14.39
C ASN A 38 28.67 -20.22 14.93
N THR A 39 29.10 -21.34 14.39
CA THR A 39 30.39 -21.98 14.72
C THR A 39 31.39 -21.90 13.55
N ALA A 40 30.94 -21.50 12.34
CA ALA A 40 31.81 -21.30 11.21
C ALA A 40 32.78 -20.13 11.44
N PRO A 41 34.05 -20.25 11.04
CA PRO A 41 34.98 -19.14 11.07
C PRO A 41 34.45 -17.96 10.23
N ASN A 42 34.58 -16.74 10.75
CA ASN A 42 34.17 -15.51 10.05
C ASN A 42 32.71 -15.48 9.58
N ALA A 43 31.78 -16.13 10.32
CA ALA A 43 30.35 -16.22 9.97
C ALA A 43 29.68 -14.86 9.69
N PHE A 44 30.27 -13.76 10.11
CA PHE A 44 29.74 -12.40 9.92
C PHE A 44 30.29 -11.69 8.67
N THR A 45 31.35 -12.20 8.05
CA THR A 45 32.07 -11.51 6.97
C THR A 45 32.17 -12.32 5.68
N ASP A 46 32.10 -13.64 5.77
CA ASP A 46 32.36 -14.52 4.65
C ASP A 46 31.05 -15.04 4.04
N ASN A 47 31.12 -15.38 2.75
CA ASN A 47 30.12 -16.17 2.07
C ASN A 47 30.52 -17.64 2.11
N PHE A 48 29.55 -18.52 2.27
CA PHE A 48 29.74 -19.96 2.37
C PHE A 48 29.06 -20.67 1.20
N ASP A 49 29.81 -21.47 0.45
CA ASP A 49 29.26 -22.23 -0.66
C ASP A 49 28.34 -23.35 -0.15
N GLY A 50 27.21 -23.51 -0.83
CA GLY A 50 26.26 -24.57 -0.49
C GLY A 50 25.18 -24.75 -1.54
N ALA A 51 24.58 -25.94 -1.51
CA ALA A 51 23.44 -26.30 -2.32
C ALA A 51 22.14 -25.88 -1.66
N ILE A 52 21.13 -25.63 -2.48
CA ILE A 52 19.74 -25.47 -2.12
C ILE A 52 18.90 -26.43 -2.94
N GLU A 53 17.96 -27.12 -2.30
CA GLU A 53 16.98 -27.96 -2.95
C GLU A 53 15.59 -27.58 -2.40
N LEU A 54 14.71 -27.18 -3.29
CA LEU A 54 13.32 -26.84 -2.98
C LEU A 54 12.39 -28.00 -3.35
N PHE A 55 11.64 -28.50 -2.38
CA PHE A 55 10.66 -29.56 -2.59
C PHE A 55 9.25 -29.04 -2.29
N SER A 56 8.26 -29.67 -2.93
CA SER A 56 6.87 -29.51 -2.51
C SER A 56 6.64 -30.10 -1.11
N ALA A 57 5.51 -29.77 -0.50
CA ALA A 57 5.09 -30.36 0.77
C ALA A 57 5.03 -31.91 0.73
N GLN A 58 4.86 -32.49 -0.45
CA GLN A 58 4.82 -33.95 -0.67
C GLN A 58 6.21 -34.56 -0.92
N GLY A 59 7.27 -33.76 -0.82
CA GLY A 59 8.66 -34.20 -1.03
C GLY A 59 9.04 -34.42 -2.49
N VAL A 60 8.35 -33.78 -3.44
CA VAL A 60 8.74 -33.80 -4.85
C VAL A 60 9.69 -32.63 -5.09
N LEU A 61 10.89 -32.89 -5.63
CA LEU A 61 11.87 -31.88 -5.99
C LEU A 61 11.23 -30.93 -7.03
N ILE A 62 11.26 -29.64 -6.73
CA ILE A 62 10.77 -28.56 -7.59
C ILE A 62 11.91 -27.94 -8.36
N ASP A 63 12.97 -27.53 -7.63
CA ASP A 63 14.17 -26.92 -8.21
C ASP A 63 15.36 -27.10 -7.27
N GLU A 64 16.58 -26.96 -7.83
CA GLU A 64 17.83 -27.10 -7.10
C GLU A 64 18.91 -26.19 -7.65
N GLY A 65 19.91 -25.90 -6.82
CA GLY A 65 21.05 -25.12 -7.25
C GLY A 65 22.15 -25.00 -6.22
N MET A 66 23.20 -24.28 -6.58
CA MET A 66 24.28 -23.90 -5.68
C MET A 66 24.50 -22.41 -5.66
N GLY A 67 25.00 -21.92 -4.55
CA GLY A 67 25.28 -20.50 -4.40
C GLY A 67 25.99 -20.20 -3.10
N TYR A 68 25.84 -18.96 -2.66
CA TYR A 68 26.43 -18.43 -1.45
C TYR A 68 25.39 -18.23 -0.38
N TYR A 69 25.74 -18.63 0.83
CA TYR A 69 25.00 -18.30 2.05
C TYR A 69 25.80 -17.31 2.87
N ASN A 70 25.11 -16.37 3.49
CA ASN A 70 25.67 -15.55 4.53
C ASN A 70 24.63 -15.21 5.60
N LYS A 71 25.03 -14.45 6.60
CA LYS A 71 24.19 -14.02 7.71
C LYS A 71 23.06 -13.10 7.24
N HIS A 72 21.83 -13.39 7.65
CA HIS A 72 20.70 -12.45 7.59
C HIS A 72 20.25 -12.04 9.00
N GLY A 73 20.10 -10.75 9.23
CA GLY A 73 19.73 -10.18 10.53
C GLY A 73 20.96 -9.79 11.37
N ASN A 74 20.73 -9.16 12.51
CA ASN A 74 21.77 -8.73 13.45
C ASN A 74 21.52 -9.30 14.85
N ASP A 75 20.60 -8.73 15.63
CA ASP A 75 20.31 -9.13 16.99
C ASP A 75 19.72 -10.55 17.08
N SER A 76 18.92 -10.93 16.10
CA SER A 76 18.35 -12.26 15.96
C SER A 76 19.37 -13.39 15.80
N TRP A 77 20.65 -13.04 15.51
CA TRP A 77 21.74 -14.02 15.50
C TRP A 77 22.19 -14.48 16.90
N SER A 78 21.69 -13.87 17.94
CA SER A 78 21.84 -14.38 19.31
C SER A 78 21.03 -15.67 19.55
N TYR A 79 19.95 -15.88 18.77
CA TYR A 79 19.12 -17.08 18.90
C TYR A 79 19.75 -18.31 18.25
N PRO A 80 19.45 -19.53 18.72
CA PRO A 80 19.91 -20.77 18.10
C PRO A 80 19.42 -20.99 16.67
N GLN A 81 18.19 -20.55 16.35
CA GLN A 81 17.64 -20.58 15.01
C GLN A 81 17.86 -19.21 14.32
N ARG A 82 18.60 -19.19 13.22
CA ARG A 82 19.14 -17.99 12.58
C ARG A 82 18.66 -17.80 11.16
N GLY A 83 18.51 -16.54 10.75
CA GLY A 83 18.20 -16.17 9.38
C GLY A 83 19.46 -16.24 8.49
N LEU A 84 19.27 -16.61 7.23
CA LEU A 84 20.32 -16.70 6.21
C LEU A 84 19.90 -15.95 4.95
N ASP A 85 20.84 -15.27 4.30
CA ASP A 85 20.71 -14.84 2.91
C ASP A 85 21.27 -15.94 2.00
N PHE A 86 20.57 -16.20 0.90
CA PHE A 86 21.03 -17.08 -0.16
C PHE A 86 21.10 -16.32 -1.49
N ALA A 87 22.18 -16.55 -2.24
CA ALA A 87 22.38 -16.02 -3.58
C ALA A 87 22.88 -17.12 -4.52
N MET A 88 22.06 -17.51 -5.48
CA MET A 88 22.37 -18.54 -6.46
C MET A 88 23.47 -18.10 -7.42
N ARG A 89 24.26 -19.05 -7.93
CA ARG A 89 25.42 -18.80 -8.82
C ARG A 89 25.56 -19.88 -9.88
N ASP A 90 25.55 -19.47 -11.14
CA ASP A 90 25.72 -20.35 -12.30
C ASP A 90 27.15 -20.95 -12.46
N GLN A 91 28.12 -20.33 -11.82
CA GLN A 91 29.51 -20.83 -11.83
C GLN A 91 29.67 -22.24 -11.28
N TYR A 92 28.70 -22.76 -10.56
CA TYR A 92 28.66 -24.12 -10.02
C TYR A 92 27.99 -25.14 -10.95
N GLY A 93 27.58 -24.73 -12.16
CA GLY A 93 26.97 -25.60 -13.17
C GLY A 93 25.45 -25.74 -13.09
N TYR A 94 24.79 -24.99 -12.23
CA TYR A 94 23.34 -24.86 -12.12
C TYR A 94 22.85 -23.59 -12.80
N ASN A 95 21.54 -23.34 -12.79
CA ASN A 95 20.97 -22.07 -13.20
C ASN A 95 21.44 -20.94 -12.27
N PHE A 96 21.36 -19.69 -12.74
CA PHE A 96 21.70 -18.50 -11.93
C PHE A 96 20.58 -18.11 -10.95
N ALA A 97 19.39 -18.71 -11.08
CA ALA A 97 18.21 -18.43 -10.27
C ALA A 97 17.35 -19.69 -10.09
N ILE A 98 16.55 -19.74 -9.04
CA ILE A 98 15.46 -20.71 -8.89
C ILE A 98 14.41 -20.37 -9.94
N GLN A 99 14.05 -21.33 -10.78
CA GLN A 99 13.12 -21.21 -11.91
C GLN A 99 11.74 -21.78 -11.52
N HIS A 100 11.12 -21.17 -10.52
CA HIS A 100 9.84 -21.59 -10.01
C HIS A 100 9.10 -20.45 -9.31
N GLN A 101 7.76 -20.43 -9.41
CA GLN A 101 6.92 -19.52 -8.63
C GLN A 101 6.98 -19.91 -7.14
N VAL A 102 7.87 -19.27 -6.38
CA VAL A 102 8.07 -19.56 -4.95
C VAL A 102 6.92 -19.02 -4.10
N PHE A 103 6.42 -17.82 -4.42
CA PHE A 103 5.48 -17.08 -3.59
C PHE A 103 4.07 -17.17 -4.14
N ARG A 104 3.12 -17.62 -3.30
CA ARG A 104 1.70 -17.59 -3.64
C ARG A 104 1.21 -16.17 -3.90
N GLY A 105 0.41 -15.98 -4.92
CA GLY A 105 -0.14 -14.66 -5.27
C GLY A 105 0.81 -13.72 -6.01
N LYS A 106 2.03 -14.15 -6.34
CA LYS A 106 2.97 -13.43 -7.20
C LYS A 106 3.22 -14.23 -8.48
N SER A 107 3.33 -13.55 -9.61
CA SER A 107 3.60 -14.20 -10.90
C SER A 107 5.09 -14.42 -11.18
N ARG A 108 5.97 -13.83 -10.37
CA ARG A 108 7.42 -13.99 -10.51
C ARG A 108 7.82 -15.44 -10.28
N ASP A 109 8.63 -15.99 -11.18
CA ASP A 109 9.08 -17.37 -11.20
C ASP A 109 10.61 -17.52 -11.34
N GLU A 110 11.37 -16.43 -11.20
CA GLU A 110 12.82 -16.42 -11.26
C GLU A 110 13.40 -15.65 -10.07
N PHE A 111 14.20 -16.33 -9.23
CA PHE A 111 14.76 -15.76 -8.01
C PHE A 111 16.26 -16.10 -7.89
N SER A 112 17.15 -15.14 -8.15
CA SER A 112 18.59 -15.29 -7.93
C SER A 112 18.97 -15.20 -6.47
N LYS A 113 18.14 -14.56 -5.64
CA LYS A 113 18.35 -14.40 -4.19
C LYS A 113 17.07 -14.62 -3.40
N LEU A 114 17.21 -15.23 -2.24
CA LEU A 114 16.16 -15.41 -1.24
C LEU A 114 16.67 -15.07 0.16
N ILE A 115 15.79 -14.58 1.00
CA ILE A 115 16.02 -14.51 2.45
C ILE A 115 15.35 -15.74 3.07
N LEU A 116 16.10 -16.46 3.89
CA LEU A 116 15.61 -17.58 4.71
C LEU A 116 15.53 -17.06 6.14
N LYS A 117 14.35 -16.51 6.52
CA LYS A 117 14.16 -15.83 7.81
C LYS A 117 13.63 -16.80 8.86
N ALA A 118 14.11 -16.67 10.08
CA ALA A 118 13.68 -17.46 11.25
C ALA A 118 12.89 -16.57 12.23
N ALA A 119 11.88 -15.84 11.72
CA ALA A 119 11.02 -14.92 12.45
C ALA A 119 11.72 -13.79 13.25
N ALA A 120 13.03 -13.63 13.13
CA ALA A 120 13.85 -12.58 13.77
C ALA A 120 13.54 -12.40 15.28
N SER A 121 13.11 -11.21 15.74
CA SER A 121 12.80 -10.96 17.15
C SER A 121 11.43 -11.51 17.59
N ASP A 122 10.65 -12.09 16.67
CA ASP A 122 9.41 -12.82 16.95
C ASP A 122 9.63 -14.35 17.02
N ASN A 123 10.89 -14.79 17.17
CA ASN A 123 11.30 -16.21 17.07
C ASN A 123 10.87 -17.02 18.29
N TYR A 124 9.83 -17.86 18.14
CA TYR A 124 9.44 -18.84 19.17
C TYR A 124 10.33 -20.07 19.09
N PRO A 125 10.84 -20.64 20.20
CA PRO A 125 10.56 -20.25 21.59
C PRO A 125 11.63 -19.32 22.20
N PHE A 126 12.50 -18.70 21.39
CA PHE A 126 13.70 -18.03 21.87
C PHE A 126 13.44 -16.61 22.38
N GLU A 127 12.41 -15.93 21.85
CA GLU A 127 11.98 -14.64 22.33
C GLU A 127 10.68 -14.75 23.15
N ASN A 128 10.65 -14.06 24.28
CA ASN A 128 9.46 -14.06 25.15
C ASN A 128 8.27 -13.40 24.42
N GLY A 129 7.15 -14.11 24.36
CA GLY A 129 5.97 -13.66 23.60
C GLY A 129 6.12 -13.78 22.09
N GLY A 130 7.18 -14.44 21.57
CA GLY A 130 7.36 -14.71 20.15
C GLY A 130 6.25 -15.59 19.59
N ALA A 131 5.61 -15.14 18.50
CA ALA A 131 4.52 -15.84 17.80
C ALA A 131 4.95 -16.47 16.48
N HIS A 132 6.18 -16.19 16.03
CA HIS A 132 6.76 -16.71 14.78
C HIS A 132 6.02 -16.32 13.51
N ILE A 133 5.35 -15.13 13.50
CA ILE A 133 4.48 -14.70 12.39
C ILE A 133 4.39 -13.18 12.18
N ARG A 134 4.75 -12.33 13.18
CA ARG A 134 4.44 -10.88 13.16
C ARG A 134 4.94 -10.15 11.92
N ASP A 135 6.21 -10.34 11.58
CA ASP A 135 6.80 -9.67 10.39
C ASP A 135 6.10 -10.13 9.10
N ALA A 136 5.89 -11.43 8.91
CA ALA A 136 5.17 -11.97 7.77
C ALA A 136 3.74 -11.42 7.68
N TYR A 137 3.07 -11.34 8.82
CA TYR A 137 1.71 -10.83 8.92
C TYR A 137 1.62 -9.35 8.51
N VAL A 138 2.47 -8.48 9.04
CA VAL A 138 2.44 -7.04 8.70
C VAL A 138 2.82 -6.80 7.24
N GLN A 139 3.84 -7.49 6.73
CA GLN A 139 4.23 -7.38 5.32
C GLN A 139 3.08 -7.79 4.39
N SER A 140 2.38 -8.89 4.72
CA SER A 140 1.25 -9.36 3.92
C SER A 140 -0.01 -8.51 4.09
N LEU A 141 -0.23 -7.86 5.24
CA LEU A 141 -1.29 -6.85 5.41
C LEU A 141 -1.10 -5.70 4.43
N SER A 142 0.12 -5.19 4.27
CA SER A 142 0.42 -4.14 3.29
C SER A 142 0.07 -4.58 1.86
N GLN A 143 0.40 -5.82 1.50
CA GLN A 143 0.07 -6.38 0.18
C GLN A 143 -1.44 -6.52 -0.04
N VAL A 144 -2.16 -7.09 0.92
CA VAL A 144 -3.63 -7.25 0.85
C VAL A 144 -4.33 -5.89 0.79
N GLY A 145 -3.86 -4.92 1.58
CA GLY A 145 -4.37 -3.56 1.62
C GLY A 145 -3.93 -2.69 0.45
N GLN A 146 -3.09 -3.21 -0.45
CA GLN A 146 -2.52 -2.47 -1.59
C GLN A 146 -1.93 -1.12 -1.16
N LEU A 147 -1.21 -1.11 -0.03
CA LEU A 147 -0.57 0.09 0.45
C LEU A 147 0.51 0.55 -0.55
N LYS A 148 0.78 1.84 -0.60
CA LYS A 148 1.79 2.41 -1.51
C LYS A 148 3.22 2.17 -1.01
N LEU A 149 3.48 0.95 -0.54
CA LEU A 149 4.74 0.47 0.01
C LEU A 149 5.29 -0.67 -0.85
N ASP A 150 6.52 -1.06 -0.61
CA ASP A 150 7.10 -2.29 -1.16
C ASP A 150 7.36 -3.25 0.00
N GLU A 151 7.02 -4.51 -0.17
CA GLU A 151 7.03 -5.52 0.89
C GLU A 151 7.85 -6.75 0.51
N ARG A 152 8.42 -7.40 1.53
CA ARG A 152 9.05 -8.71 1.43
C ARG A 152 7.97 -9.79 1.41
N THR A 153 7.64 -10.29 0.23
CA THR A 153 6.65 -11.37 0.09
C THR A 153 7.09 -12.60 0.91
N TYR A 154 6.12 -13.28 1.47
CA TYR A 154 6.29 -14.37 2.42
C TYR A 154 5.77 -15.69 1.85
N GLU A 155 6.55 -16.75 2.02
CA GLU A 155 6.10 -18.14 1.87
C GLU A 155 6.69 -18.98 3.02
N PRO A 156 5.85 -19.64 3.85
CA PRO A 156 6.36 -20.49 4.91
C PRO A 156 7.00 -21.75 4.34
N CYS A 157 8.04 -22.22 5.00
CA CYS A 157 8.65 -23.50 4.67
C CYS A 157 9.18 -24.19 5.93
N VAL A 158 9.49 -25.47 5.81
CA VAL A 158 10.35 -26.15 6.78
C VAL A 158 11.75 -26.27 6.20
N MET A 159 12.76 -26.06 7.02
CA MET A 159 14.15 -26.12 6.60
C MET A 159 14.86 -27.36 7.18
N TYR A 160 15.68 -27.99 6.35
CA TYR A 160 16.65 -28.99 6.72
C TYR A 160 18.07 -28.46 6.45
N VAL A 161 18.97 -28.65 7.40
CA VAL A 161 20.38 -28.26 7.28
C VAL A 161 21.22 -29.54 7.37
N ASP A 162 21.97 -29.85 6.30
CA ASP A 162 22.76 -31.09 6.17
C ASP A 162 21.94 -32.35 6.55
N GLY A 163 20.70 -32.43 6.07
CA GLY A 163 19.78 -33.52 6.30
C GLY A 163 19.10 -33.56 7.69
N LEU A 164 19.39 -32.58 8.54
CA LEU A 164 18.77 -32.47 9.87
C LEU A 164 17.61 -31.47 9.84
N TYR A 165 16.44 -31.85 10.35
CA TYR A 165 15.32 -30.93 10.49
C TYR A 165 15.73 -29.73 11.34
N TRP A 166 15.50 -28.52 10.80
CA TRP A 166 15.94 -27.26 11.43
C TRP A 166 14.79 -26.38 11.92
N GLY A 167 13.55 -26.67 11.50
CA GLY A 167 12.36 -25.98 11.99
C GLY A 167 11.58 -25.25 10.90
N VAL A 168 10.57 -24.50 11.35
CA VAL A 168 9.78 -23.61 10.49
C VAL A 168 10.61 -22.38 10.15
N TYR A 169 10.61 -22.02 8.87
CA TYR A 169 11.29 -20.87 8.30
C TYR A 169 10.37 -20.12 7.34
N GLU A 170 10.83 -18.99 6.91
CA GLU A 170 10.17 -18.13 5.93
C GLU A 170 11.10 -17.94 4.73
N MET A 171 10.65 -18.29 3.54
CA MET A 171 11.25 -17.76 2.32
C MET A 171 10.71 -16.35 2.10
N ARG A 172 11.59 -15.40 1.82
CA ARG A 172 11.24 -13.99 1.63
C ARG A 172 11.87 -13.43 0.36
N GLU A 173 11.14 -12.59 -0.37
CA GLU A 173 11.75 -11.79 -1.42
C GLU A 173 12.72 -10.77 -0.82
N LYS A 174 13.77 -10.48 -1.57
CA LYS A 174 14.77 -9.48 -1.18
C LYS A 174 14.47 -8.16 -1.91
N VAL A 175 13.68 -7.27 -1.25
CA VAL A 175 13.19 -6.00 -1.85
C VAL A 175 14.29 -5.01 -2.19
N ASP A 176 15.47 -5.16 -1.59
CA ASP A 176 16.66 -4.38 -1.88
C ASP A 176 17.59 -5.07 -2.89
N ASP A 177 17.09 -6.04 -3.64
CA ASP A 177 17.81 -6.68 -4.71
C ASP A 177 17.49 -6.06 -6.08
N ASN A 178 18.49 -6.01 -6.94
CA ASN A 178 18.33 -5.50 -8.30
C ASN A 178 17.28 -6.28 -9.08
N ASP A 179 17.26 -7.61 -8.95
CA ASP A 179 16.31 -8.46 -9.66
C ASP A 179 14.85 -8.13 -9.27
N PHE A 180 14.59 -7.84 -7.98
CA PHE A 180 13.28 -7.37 -7.52
C PHE A 180 12.91 -6.02 -8.15
N LEU A 181 13.84 -5.08 -8.12
CA LEU A 181 13.62 -3.72 -8.63
C LEU A 181 13.45 -3.71 -10.15
N GLU A 182 14.15 -4.58 -10.86
CA GLU A 182 14.02 -4.77 -12.30
C GLU A 182 12.67 -5.41 -12.66
N TYR A 183 12.33 -6.52 -12.01
CA TYR A 183 11.15 -7.31 -12.34
C TYR A 183 9.84 -6.52 -12.12
N TYR A 184 9.70 -5.87 -10.96
CA TYR A 184 8.45 -5.18 -10.61
C TYR A 184 8.39 -3.72 -11.07
N ASN A 185 9.51 -3.10 -11.44
CA ASN A 185 9.57 -1.66 -11.67
C ASN A 185 10.36 -1.24 -12.90
N ASP A 186 10.78 -2.18 -13.73
CA ASP A 186 11.61 -1.93 -14.94
C ASP A 186 12.86 -1.08 -14.67
N GLN A 187 13.45 -1.19 -13.48
CA GLN A 187 14.65 -0.46 -13.08
C GLN A 187 15.92 -1.24 -13.50
N LYS A 188 15.99 -1.56 -14.81
CA LYS A 188 17.09 -2.34 -15.40
C LYS A 188 18.42 -1.62 -15.32
N GLU A 189 19.49 -2.38 -15.17
CA GLU A 189 20.84 -1.88 -15.39
C GLU A 189 20.98 -1.42 -16.84
N LEU A 190 21.41 -0.16 -17.04
CA LEU A 190 21.56 0.39 -18.39
C LEU A 190 22.80 -0.18 -19.11
N TYR A 191 23.79 -0.69 -18.36
CA TYR A 191 25.04 -1.25 -18.90
C TYR A 191 25.57 -2.32 -17.97
N ASP A 192 26.15 -3.39 -18.50
CA ASP A 192 27.01 -4.34 -17.77
C ASP A 192 28.09 -3.58 -17.00
N ASN A 193 28.16 -3.76 -15.69
CA ASN A 193 29.03 -3.08 -14.73
C ASN A 193 28.73 -1.60 -14.46
N SER A 194 27.55 -1.07 -14.80
CA SER A 194 27.13 0.25 -14.37
C SER A 194 26.53 0.22 -12.95
N PRO A 195 26.66 1.29 -12.16
CA PRO A 195 25.89 1.41 -10.94
C PRO A 195 24.40 1.32 -11.29
N THR A 196 23.66 0.60 -10.47
CA THR A 196 22.22 0.40 -10.60
C THR A 196 21.49 1.71 -10.86
N ASN A 197 20.45 1.68 -11.70
CA ASN A 197 19.57 2.83 -11.94
C ASN A 197 18.61 3.08 -10.76
N VAL A 198 19.11 2.95 -9.55
CA VAL A 198 18.34 3.05 -8.32
C VAL A 198 19.13 3.83 -7.29
N GLN A 199 18.43 4.62 -6.52
CA GLN A 199 18.92 5.17 -5.25
C GLN A 199 18.16 4.50 -4.13
N PHE A 200 18.87 3.88 -3.20
CA PHE A 200 18.30 3.13 -2.09
C PHE A 200 19.05 3.46 -0.80
N LEU A 201 18.34 4.02 0.18
CA LEU A 201 18.86 4.39 1.50
C LEU A 201 18.26 3.48 2.56
N LYS A 202 19.11 3.00 3.45
CA LYS A 202 18.73 2.19 4.61
C LYS A 202 19.17 2.87 5.89
N THR A 203 18.34 2.79 6.92
CA THR A 203 18.64 3.35 8.26
C THR A 203 18.53 2.26 9.33
N TRP A 204 19.61 2.08 10.08
CA TRP A 204 19.68 1.28 11.29
C TRP A 204 20.67 1.95 12.26
N GLY A 205 20.16 2.86 13.10
CA GLY A 205 20.95 3.74 13.95
C GLY A 205 21.75 4.82 13.20
N GLY A 206 22.09 4.58 11.94
CA GLY A 206 22.72 5.49 11.00
C GLY A 206 22.29 5.11 9.59
N THR A 207 22.35 6.06 8.66
CA THR A 207 21.93 5.83 7.27
C THR A 207 23.11 5.55 6.35
N TRP A 208 22.94 4.59 5.46
CA TRP A 208 23.88 4.31 4.37
C TRP A 208 23.13 4.13 3.05
N SER A 209 23.86 4.28 1.97
CA SER A 209 23.34 4.01 0.63
C SER A 209 23.64 2.57 0.24
N GLU A 210 22.60 1.79 0.01
CA GLU A 210 22.73 0.47 -0.62
C GLU A 210 23.06 0.62 -2.11
N TYR A 211 22.34 1.53 -2.79
CA TYR A 211 22.54 1.89 -4.18
C TYR A 211 22.56 3.42 -4.37
N GLY A 212 23.30 3.88 -5.39
CA GLY A 212 23.39 5.30 -5.75
C GLY A 212 24.48 6.06 -4.99
N GLY A 213 25.17 5.44 -4.03
CA GLY A 213 26.30 6.02 -3.31
C GLY A 213 25.99 7.34 -2.61
N ALA A 214 26.97 8.22 -2.49
CA ALA A 214 26.80 9.52 -1.85
C ALA A 214 25.77 10.44 -2.55
N GLN A 215 25.50 10.21 -3.84
CA GLN A 215 24.50 10.99 -4.56
C GLN A 215 23.08 10.69 -4.08
N ALA A 216 22.78 9.44 -3.68
CA ALA A 216 21.49 9.08 -3.12
C ALA A 216 21.18 9.91 -1.84
N GLN A 217 22.15 10.00 -0.93
CA GLN A 217 22.00 10.81 0.28
C GLN A 217 21.88 12.31 -0.04
N THR A 218 22.67 12.80 -1.00
CA THR A 218 22.63 14.21 -1.43
C THR A 218 21.25 14.56 -2.01
N ASP A 219 20.68 13.70 -2.84
CA ASP A 219 19.37 13.92 -3.47
C ASP A 219 18.25 13.88 -2.45
N TRP A 220 18.32 12.95 -1.47
CA TRP A 220 17.38 12.90 -0.35
C TRP A 220 17.46 14.16 0.51
N ASP A 221 18.67 14.60 0.88
CA ASP A 221 18.87 15.78 1.69
C ASP A 221 18.39 17.07 0.98
N ASN A 222 18.59 17.17 -0.33
CA ASN A 222 18.07 18.27 -1.13
C ASN A 222 16.54 18.32 -1.10
N LEU A 223 15.87 17.18 -1.29
CA LEU A 223 14.42 17.08 -1.21
C LEU A 223 13.91 17.43 0.20
N LYS A 224 14.48 16.82 1.24
CA LYS A 224 14.16 17.10 2.64
C LYS A 224 14.30 18.59 2.97
N ASN A 225 15.45 19.18 2.63
CA ASN A 225 15.72 20.59 2.90
C ASN A 225 14.75 21.50 2.14
N TYR A 226 14.40 21.14 0.90
CA TYR A 226 13.39 21.89 0.14
C TYR A 226 12.03 21.87 0.85
N ILE A 227 11.55 20.68 1.27
CA ILE A 227 10.29 20.53 2.00
C ILE A 227 10.31 21.39 3.26
N LEU A 228 11.34 21.25 4.09
CA LEU A 228 11.40 21.93 5.40
C LEU A 228 11.54 23.45 5.29
N SER A 229 12.17 23.97 4.21
CA SER A 229 12.46 25.40 4.04
C SER A 229 11.38 26.17 3.29
N ASN A 230 10.44 25.50 2.61
CA ASN A 230 9.44 26.15 1.79
C ASN A 230 8.03 26.01 2.38
N ASP A 231 7.14 26.90 2.00
CA ASP A 231 5.72 26.84 2.38
C ASP A 231 4.99 25.85 1.47
N MET A 232 4.53 24.73 2.04
CA MET A 232 3.83 23.66 1.30
C MET A 232 2.38 24.01 0.95
N THR A 233 1.82 25.11 1.47
CA THR A 233 0.50 25.63 1.03
C THR A 233 0.57 26.30 -0.34
N ILE A 234 1.76 26.64 -0.81
CA ILE A 234 1.99 27.20 -2.14
C ILE A 234 2.02 26.06 -3.16
N THR A 235 1.07 26.06 -4.09
CA THR A 235 0.91 25.01 -5.11
C THR A 235 2.20 24.68 -5.85
N ALA A 236 2.98 25.68 -6.28
CA ALA A 236 4.24 25.44 -7.00
C ALA A 236 5.29 24.67 -6.16
N ASN A 237 5.33 24.89 -4.83
CA ASN A 237 6.22 24.18 -3.94
C ASN A 237 5.73 22.75 -3.73
N TYR A 238 4.42 22.57 -3.53
CA TYR A 238 3.80 21.27 -3.43
C TYR A 238 3.99 20.43 -4.70
N ASP A 239 3.72 21.00 -5.88
CA ASP A 239 3.87 20.30 -7.17
C ASP A 239 5.32 19.86 -7.41
N TYR A 240 6.29 20.72 -7.04
CA TYR A 240 7.70 20.34 -7.12
C TYR A 240 8.01 19.13 -6.22
N VAL A 241 7.54 19.12 -4.98
CA VAL A 241 7.73 18.00 -4.07
C VAL A 241 7.01 16.75 -4.60
N ASP A 242 5.76 16.89 -5.04
CA ASP A 242 4.98 15.77 -5.60
C ASP A 242 5.67 15.17 -6.83
N SER A 243 6.38 15.96 -7.65
CA SER A 243 7.13 15.44 -8.79
C SER A 243 8.31 14.52 -8.42
N LEU A 244 8.84 14.62 -7.20
CA LEU A 244 10.04 13.90 -6.73
C LEU A 244 9.74 12.89 -5.62
N TYR A 245 8.62 13.03 -4.93
CA TYR A 245 8.30 12.28 -3.73
C TYR A 245 6.89 11.70 -3.80
N ASN A 246 6.76 10.41 -3.62
CA ASN A 246 5.50 9.74 -3.38
C ASN A 246 5.12 9.92 -1.91
N TRP A 247 4.58 11.08 -1.57
CA TRP A 247 4.19 11.41 -0.21
C TRP A 247 3.04 10.52 0.31
N GLU A 248 2.23 9.94 -0.57
CA GLU A 248 1.22 8.96 -0.19
C GLU A 248 1.87 7.67 0.34
N SER A 249 3.07 7.30 -0.17
CA SER A 249 3.85 6.20 0.40
C SER A 249 4.35 6.53 1.82
N LEU A 250 4.72 7.79 2.09
CA LEU A 250 5.03 8.24 3.44
C LEU A 250 3.80 8.12 4.35
N VAL A 251 2.63 8.53 3.88
CA VAL A 251 1.37 8.43 4.63
C VAL A 251 1.08 6.97 4.99
N ASP A 252 1.09 6.07 4.01
CA ASP A 252 0.83 4.64 4.26
C ASP A 252 1.87 4.04 5.23
N TYR A 253 3.15 4.46 5.13
CA TYR A 253 4.20 4.04 6.03
C TYR A 253 3.92 4.47 7.48
N PHE A 254 3.51 5.74 7.70
CA PHE A 254 3.19 6.25 9.03
C PHE A 254 1.89 5.65 9.58
N VAL A 255 0.84 5.56 8.78
CA VAL A 255 -0.46 5.01 9.19
C VAL A 255 -0.33 3.54 9.59
N LEU A 256 0.37 2.72 8.79
CA LEU A 256 0.60 1.31 9.12
C LEU A 256 1.39 1.17 10.43
N ASN A 257 2.55 1.84 10.55
CA ASN A 257 3.40 1.74 11.75
C ASN A 257 2.70 2.29 13.01
N SER A 258 1.90 3.35 12.87
CA SER A 258 1.06 3.87 13.95
C SER A 258 -0.04 2.88 14.36
N TYR A 259 -0.71 2.23 13.39
CA TYR A 259 -1.79 1.29 13.70
C TYR A 259 -1.28 0.06 14.44
N ILE A 260 -0.22 -0.58 13.94
CA ILE A 260 0.37 -1.77 14.57
C ILE A 260 1.19 -1.45 15.82
N VAL A 261 1.36 -0.18 16.15
CA VAL A 261 2.19 0.34 17.24
C VAL A 261 3.61 -0.20 17.13
N SER A 262 4.24 0.04 15.97
CA SER A 262 5.60 -0.42 15.69
C SER A 262 6.60 0.24 16.65
N GLN A 263 7.47 -0.55 17.29
CA GLN A 263 8.36 -0.13 18.34
C GLN A 263 9.83 0.02 17.90
N ASP A 264 10.12 -0.32 16.62
CA ASP A 264 11.48 -0.37 16.08
C ASP A 264 11.54 0.14 14.63
N TRP A 265 11.27 1.45 14.45
CA TRP A 265 11.23 2.11 13.15
C TRP A 265 11.77 3.55 13.19
N LEU A 266 11.70 4.32 12.10
CA LEU A 266 12.25 5.65 11.84
C LEU A 266 13.79 5.68 11.79
N ASN A 267 14.47 5.76 12.94
CA ASN A 267 15.93 5.67 13.04
C ASN A 267 16.47 4.21 13.04
N TRP A 268 15.56 3.24 13.03
CA TRP A 268 15.82 1.82 12.88
C TRP A 268 14.95 1.27 11.74
N ASN A 269 15.31 0.17 11.13
CA ASN A 269 14.49 -0.61 10.20
C ASN A 269 13.69 0.22 9.17
N THR A 270 14.27 1.33 8.69
CA THR A 270 13.64 2.19 7.70
C THR A 270 14.42 2.16 6.39
N ALA A 271 13.71 2.06 5.28
CA ALA A 271 14.30 2.11 3.97
C ALA A 271 13.42 2.90 2.99
N GLN A 272 14.07 3.72 2.17
CA GLN A 272 13.44 4.47 1.10
C GLN A 272 14.28 4.41 -0.18
N TRP A 273 13.60 4.42 -1.31
CA TRP A 273 14.26 4.29 -2.59
C TRP A 273 13.51 5.01 -3.72
N ARG A 274 14.18 5.17 -4.85
CA ARG A 274 13.58 5.59 -6.13
C ARG A 274 14.34 5.00 -7.31
N GLY A 275 13.63 4.82 -8.42
CA GLY A 275 14.23 4.48 -9.71
C GLY A 275 14.76 5.72 -10.43
N LEU A 276 15.83 5.52 -11.19
CA LEU A 276 16.45 6.55 -12.03
C LEU A 276 16.29 6.26 -13.53
N ASN A 277 15.86 5.05 -13.91
CA ASN A 277 15.57 4.72 -15.29
C ASN A 277 14.38 5.56 -15.79
N PRO A 278 14.55 6.41 -16.82
CA PRO A 278 13.45 7.23 -17.35
C PRO A 278 12.28 6.42 -17.90
N LEU A 279 12.54 5.18 -18.35
CA LEU A 279 11.56 4.26 -18.93
C LEU A 279 10.94 3.33 -17.88
N GLY A 280 11.52 3.26 -16.69
CA GLY A 280 11.02 2.43 -15.60
C GLY A 280 10.01 3.16 -14.72
N ASP A 281 9.41 2.39 -13.81
CA ASP A 281 8.46 2.87 -12.83
C ASP A 281 9.11 3.34 -11.52
N LYS A 282 8.31 3.88 -10.60
CA LYS A 282 8.72 4.27 -9.24
C LYS A 282 9.88 5.28 -9.20
N LYS A 283 9.81 6.33 -9.99
CA LYS A 283 10.81 7.40 -10.09
C LYS A 283 10.78 8.42 -8.94
N LYS A 284 9.74 8.39 -8.13
CA LYS A 284 9.60 9.23 -6.92
C LYS A 284 10.10 8.45 -5.70
N TRP A 285 10.77 9.13 -4.76
CA TRP A 285 11.14 8.54 -3.48
C TRP A 285 9.93 7.91 -2.80
N ARG A 286 10.10 6.69 -2.28
CA ARG A 286 9.04 5.90 -1.64
C ARG A 286 9.63 4.97 -0.58
N TYR A 287 8.76 4.40 0.27
CA TYR A 287 9.16 3.53 1.36
C TYR A 287 9.00 2.05 1.01
N THR A 288 9.87 1.24 1.58
CA THR A 288 9.72 -0.21 1.66
C THR A 288 9.68 -0.64 3.11
N LEU A 289 8.84 -1.63 3.42
CA LEU A 289 8.81 -2.24 4.75
C LEU A 289 10.08 -3.07 4.95
N TRP A 290 10.63 -3.00 6.18
CA TRP A 290 11.88 -3.69 6.44
C TRP A 290 11.68 -4.82 7.45
N ASP A 291 11.83 -4.60 8.74
CA ASP A 291 11.67 -5.57 9.82
C ASP A 291 10.47 -5.17 10.68
N MET A 292 9.39 -5.93 10.59
CA MET A 292 8.08 -5.56 11.14
C MET A 292 7.67 -6.45 12.31
N ASP A 293 8.61 -7.10 12.98
CA ASP A 293 8.35 -8.03 14.07
C ASP A 293 8.13 -7.34 15.44
N ALA A 294 8.70 -6.14 15.63
CA ALA A 294 8.54 -5.36 16.86
C ALA A 294 7.24 -4.54 16.86
N CYS A 295 6.10 -5.20 16.96
CA CYS A 295 4.77 -4.58 16.91
C CYS A 295 3.73 -5.35 17.73
N PHE A 296 2.52 -4.83 17.84
CA PHE A 296 1.42 -5.40 18.63
C PHE A 296 1.82 -5.65 20.09
N GLY A 297 2.52 -4.69 20.70
CA GLY A 297 2.98 -4.77 22.09
C GLY A 297 4.14 -5.75 22.33
N HIS A 298 4.80 -6.21 21.29
CA HIS A 298 5.91 -7.14 21.35
C HIS A 298 7.26 -6.45 21.17
N TYR A 299 8.28 -6.93 21.89
CA TYR A 299 9.69 -6.56 21.80
C TYR A 299 10.06 -5.22 22.46
N VAL A 300 11.28 -4.75 22.24
CA VAL A 300 11.84 -3.55 22.88
C VAL A 300 11.40 -2.29 22.15
N ASN A 301 10.98 -1.28 22.88
CA ASN A 301 10.58 0.02 22.33
C ASN A 301 11.81 0.88 21.99
N TYR A 302 12.46 0.61 20.88
CA TYR A 302 13.61 1.39 20.40
C TYR A 302 13.21 2.75 19.83
N THR A 303 12.01 2.88 19.29
CA THR A 303 11.50 4.14 18.73
C THR A 303 11.13 5.15 19.83
N GLY A 304 10.87 4.69 21.06
CA GLY A 304 10.46 5.55 22.16
C GLY A 304 9.01 6.02 22.07
N ILE A 305 8.11 5.16 21.58
CA ILE A 305 6.67 5.45 21.54
C ILE A 305 6.15 5.64 22.97
N PRO A 306 5.35 6.69 23.25
CA PRO A 306 4.86 6.97 24.60
C PRO A 306 3.98 5.86 25.19
N ASP A 307 3.17 5.21 24.36
CA ASP A 307 2.31 4.08 24.72
C ASP A 307 2.51 2.96 23.68
N THR A 308 2.90 1.77 24.14
CA THR A 308 3.13 0.57 23.30
C THR A 308 1.91 -0.36 23.28
N GLY A 309 0.85 0.00 24.00
CA GLY A 309 -0.38 -0.78 24.10
C GLY A 309 -1.39 -0.49 22.97
N PRO A 310 -2.49 -1.23 22.94
CA PRO A 310 -3.53 -1.06 21.92
C PRO A 310 -4.30 0.26 22.04
N THR A 311 -4.13 0.99 23.16
CA THR A 311 -4.72 2.32 23.42
C THR A 311 -3.88 3.47 22.89
N ALA A 312 -2.70 3.20 22.32
CA ALA A 312 -1.80 4.22 21.79
C ALA A 312 -2.51 5.17 20.81
N ASP A 313 -2.36 6.48 21.03
CA ASP A 313 -2.98 7.48 20.15
C ASP A 313 -2.44 7.40 18.71
N PRO A 314 -3.29 7.45 17.69
CA PRO A 314 -2.87 7.41 16.29
C PRO A 314 -1.84 8.48 15.92
N CYS A 315 -1.97 9.69 16.49
CA CYS A 315 -1.07 10.81 16.23
C CYS A 315 0.27 10.79 16.99
N ASN A 316 0.51 9.80 17.84
CA ASN A 316 1.81 9.67 18.50
C ASN A 316 2.96 9.58 17.49
N ALA A 317 2.73 8.93 16.34
CA ALA A 317 3.71 8.78 15.28
C ALA A 317 4.20 10.13 14.70
N GLU A 318 3.35 11.15 14.68
CA GLU A 318 3.65 12.48 14.13
C GLU A 318 4.66 13.28 14.97
N ASN A 319 4.87 12.88 16.21
CA ASN A 319 5.72 13.58 17.18
C ASN A 319 6.93 12.74 17.62
N LEU A 320 7.15 11.57 17.01
CA LEU A 320 8.27 10.72 17.38
C LEU A 320 9.60 11.36 17.02
N PRO A 321 10.64 11.20 17.87
CA PRO A 321 11.98 11.62 17.52
C PRO A 321 12.51 10.77 16.38
N ASP A 322 13.24 11.40 15.45
CA ASP A 322 13.95 10.76 14.35
C ASP A 322 15.45 11.09 14.44
N PRO A 323 16.16 10.53 15.42
CA PRO A 323 17.58 10.85 15.66
C PRO A 323 18.51 10.28 14.58
N GLY A 324 18.05 9.34 13.76
CA GLY A 324 18.77 8.81 12.58
C GLY A 324 18.99 9.85 11.48
N GLY A 325 18.34 11.00 11.59
CA GLY A 325 18.64 12.19 10.82
C GLY A 325 18.01 12.23 9.43
N GLN A 326 17.12 11.32 9.08
CA GLN A 326 16.47 11.35 7.76
C GLN A 326 15.27 12.30 7.73
N GLY A 327 14.72 12.69 8.87
CA GLY A 327 13.71 13.73 9.02
C GLY A 327 12.31 13.32 8.61
N HIS A 328 11.97 12.04 8.64
CA HIS A 328 10.70 11.51 8.18
C HIS A 328 9.51 12.15 8.91
N THR A 329 9.57 12.26 10.24
CA THR A 329 8.54 12.92 11.05
C THR A 329 8.41 14.40 10.72
N ALA A 330 9.53 15.12 10.61
CA ALA A 330 9.52 16.54 10.26
C ALA A 330 8.99 16.78 8.83
N ILE A 331 9.31 15.89 7.88
CA ILE A 331 8.78 15.90 6.52
C ILE A 331 7.26 15.74 6.55
N LEU A 332 6.74 14.72 7.26
CA LEU A 332 5.30 14.48 7.38
C LEU A 332 4.59 15.71 7.96
N THR A 333 5.04 16.20 9.12
CA THR A 333 4.45 17.37 9.78
C THR A 333 4.46 18.60 8.88
N LYS A 334 5.54 18.81 8.11
CA LYS A 334 5.62 19.92 7.18
C LYS A 334 4.69 19.75 5.98
N LEU A 335 4.58 18.57 5.42
CA LEU A 335 3.66 18.27 4.32
C LEU A 335 2.20 18.40 4.75
N MET A 336 1.86 18.02 5.99
CA MET A 336 0.51 18.20 6.55
C MET A 336 0.10 19.66 6.72
N THR A 337 0.99 20.64 6.57
CA THR A 337 0.57 22.05 6.43
C THR A 337 -0.17 22.32 5.12
N ASN A 338 -0.01 21.46 4.11
CA ASN A 338 -0.82 21.49 2.89
C ASN A 338 -2.19 20.84 3.16
N PRO A 339 -3.30 21.53 2.86
CA PRO A 339 -4.65 20.99 3.12
C PRO A 339 -4.93 19.64 2.41
N ILE A 340 -4.37 19.43 1.22
CA ILE A 340 -4.55 18.17 0.45
C ILE A 340 -3.89 17.01 1.20
N VAL A 341 -2.65 17.19 1.65
CA VAL A 341 -1.91 16.15 2.37
C VAL A 341 -2.54 15.88 3.73
N ASN A 342 -2.94 16.92 4.45
CA ASN A 342 -3.61 16.78 5.76
C ASN A 342 -4.94 16.03 5.63
N GLN A 343 -5.76 16.42 4.66
CA GLN A 343 -7.02 15.75 4.33
C GLN A 343 -6.77 14.28 4.01
N TYR A 344 -5.81 13.99 3.14
CA TYR A 344 -5.48 12.62 2.73
C TYR A 344 -4.98 11.78 3.89
N TYR A 345 -4.08 12.30 4.73
CA TYR A 345 -3.51 11.56 5.87
C TYR A 345 -4.59 11.08 6.85
N ILE A 346 -5.48 11.98 7.26
CA ILE A 346 -6.56 11.64 8.20
C ILE A 346 -7.57 10.72 7.53
N SER A 347 -8.01 11.05 6.30
CA SER A 347 -8.96 10.21 5.54
C SER A 347 -8.40 8.82 5.27
N ARG A 348 -7.10 8.70 4.96
CA ARG A 348 -6.47 7.40 4.72
C ARG A 348 -6.52 6.49 5.94
N TYR A 349 -6.30 7.06 7.12
CA TYR A 349 -6.42 6.31 8.37
C TYR A 349 -7.86 5.80 8.58
N ILE A 350 -8.86 6.69 8.35
CA ILE A 350 -10.29 6.35 8.44
C ILE A 350 -10.66 5.27 7.41
N ASP A 351 -10.22 5.40 6.17
CA ASP A 351 -10.52 4.44 5.11
C ASP A 351 -9.95 3.06 5.43
N LEU A 352 -8.70 3.00 5.90
CA LEU A 352 -8.09 1.75 6.32
C LEU A 352 -8.80 1.13 7.52
N SER A 353 -9.33 1.93 8.45
CA SER A 353 -10.15 1.43 9.57
C SER A 353 -11.49 0.84 9.11
N ASN A 354 -11.99 1.29 7.97
CA ASN A 354 -13.20 0.77 7.33
C ASN A 354 -12.95 -0.41 6.38
N SER A 355 -11.71 -0.81 6.18
CA SER A 355 -11.32 -1.87 5.24
C SER A 355 -10.28 -2.82 5.85
N LEU A 356 -9.00 -2.59 5.59
CA LEU A 356 -7.89 -3.44 5.99
C LEU A 356 -7.81 -3.64 7.52
N PHE A 357 -8.01 -2.57 8.29
CA PHE A 357 -7.87 -2.57 9.75
C PHE A 357 -9.18 -2.91 10.50
N LYS A 358 -10.22 -3.39 9.81
CA LYS A 358 -11.36 -4.01 10.51
C LYS A 358 -10.86 -5.21 11.30
N CYS A 359 -11.33 -5.36 12.55
CA CYS A 359 -10.92 -6.46 13.43
C CYS A 359 -11.07 -7.82 12.78
N GLU A 360 -12.24 -8.06 12.21
CA GLU A 360 -12.56 -9.32 11.54
C GLU A 360 -11.64 -9.59 10.33
N THR A 361 -11.33 -8.56 9.54
CA THR A 361 -10.42 -8.66 8.39
C THR A 361 -9.01 -8.99 8.86
N MET A 362 -8.51 -8.25 9.84
CA MET A 362 -7.18 -8.45 10.39
C MET A 362 -7.02 -9.82 11.05
N ILE A 363 -7.98 -10.25 11.87
CA ILE A 363 -7.93 -11.54 12.55
C ILE A 363 -8.06 -12.69 11.54
N ALA A 364 -8.98 -12.60 10.59
CA ALA A 364 -9.12 -13.61 9.54
C ALA A 364 -7.83 -13.77 8.71
N HIS A 365 -7.16 -12.65 8.40
CA HIS A 365 -5.89 -12.69 7.69
C HIS A 365 -4.78 -13.30 8.55
N LEU A 366 -4.65 -12.92 9.83
CA LEU A 366 -3.72 -13.53 10.77
C LEU A 366 -3.95 -15.04 10.87
N ASP A 367 -5.21 -15.45 11.07
CA ASP A 367 -5.58 -16.87 11.19
C ASP A 367 -5.26 -17.67 9.94
N SER A 368 -5.38 -17.07 8.76
CA SER A 368 -5.01 -17.71 7.50
C SER A 368 -3.51 -18.03 7.44
N LEU A 369 -2.65 -17.12 7.89
CA LEU A 369 -1.20 -17.32 7.91
C LEU A 369 -0.77 -18.27 9.04
N VAL A 370 -1.33 -18.12 10.23
CA VAL A 370 -1.10 -19.05 11.36
C VAL A 370 -1.50 -20.47 10.98
N GLY A 371 -2.62 -20.62 10.28
CA GLY A 371 -3.11 -21.93 9.79
C GLY A 371 -2.12 -22.65 8.88
N LEU A 372 -1.25 -21.92 8.16
CA LEU A 372 -0.21 -22.52 7.31
C LEU A 372 0.91 -23.17 8.13
N ILE A 373 1.34 -22.52 9.21
CA ILE A 373 2.48 -22.98 10.02
C ILE A 373 2.07 -23.86 11.20
N GLN A 374 0.83 -23.77 11.66
CA GLN A 374 0.36 -24.49 12.84
C GLN A 374 0.61 -26.02 12.79
N PRO A 375 0.39 -26.74 11.66
CA PRO A 375 0.71 -28.16 11.59
C PRO A 375 2.19 -28.47 11.81
N GLU A 376 3.09 -27.56 11.43
CA GLU A 376 4.53 -27.71 11.51
C GLU A 376 5.11 -27.38 12.89
N MET A 377 4.38 -26.62 13.70
CA MET A 377 4.87 -26.14 15.01
C MET A 377 5.10 -27.27 16.00
N THR A 378 4.42 -28.39 15.88
CA THR A 378 4.69 -29.56 16.74
C THR A 378 6.11 -30.09 16.55
N GLN A 379 6.57 -30.22 15.31
CA GLN A 379 7.92 -30.69 15.00
C GLN A 379 8.97 -29.60 15.28
N HIS A 380 8.65 -28.32 15.02
CA HIS A 380 9.46 -27.18 15.38
C HIS A 380 9.77 -27.17 16.89
N ILE A 381 8.74 -27.31 17.71
CA ILE A 381 8.84 -27.36 19.18
C ILE A 381 9.62 -28.58 19.65
N ALA A 382 9.44 -29.73 19.02
CA ALA A 382 10.24 -30.92 19.34
C ALA A 382 11.74 -30.68 19.08
N ARG A 383 12.11 -29.85 18.12
CA ARG A 383 13.49 -29.47 17.82
C ARG A 383 14.05 -28.43 18.80
N TRP A 384 13.28 -27.38 19.07
CA TRP A 384 13.77 -26.16 19.71
C TRP A 384 13.30 -25.94 21.15
N GLY A 385 12.28 -26.65 21.58
CA GLY A 385 11.68 -26.50 22.92
C GLY A 385 10.40 -25.66 22.90
N GLY A 386 9.90 -25.32 24.07
CA GLY A 386 8.62 -24.66 24.25
C GLY A 386 7.43 -25.62 24.24
N THR A 387 6.22 -25.10 24.10
CA THR A 387 4.98 -25.89 23.99
C THR A 387 4.04 -25.30 22.94
N VAL A 388 3.19 -26.17 22.34
CA VAL A 388 2.16 -25.69 21.39
C VAL A 388 1.18 -24.73 22.06
N ALA A 389 0.82 -24.97 23.32
CA ALA A 389 -0.10 -24.10 24.06
C ALA A 389 0.47 -22.70 24.25
N GLU A 390 1.73 -22.59 24.68
CA GLU A 390 2.41 -21.30 24.84
C GLU A 390 2.51 -20.53 23.53
N TRP A 391 2.87 -21.21 22.41
CA TRP A 391 2.88 -20.57 21.11
C TRP A 391 1.49 -20.06 20.71
N GLN A 392 0.43 -20.86 20.97
CA GLN A 392 -0.96 -20.46 20.69
C GLN A 392 -1.38 -19.27 21.57
N ASP A 393 -0.95 -19.22 22.83
CA ASP A 393 -1.19 -18.08 23.71
C ASP A 393 -0.50 -16.82 23.17
N ASN A 394 0.75 -16.90 22.69
CA ASN A 394 1.44 -15.77 22.06
C ASN A 394 0.75 -15.26 20.77
N VAL A 395 0.18 -16.17 19.98
CA VAL A 395 -0.66 -15.81 18.83
C VAL A 395 -1.97 -15.17 19.28
N GLN A 396 -2.55 -15.65 20.40
CA GLN A 396 -3.76 -15.06 20.98
C GLN A 396 -3.52 -13.63 21.47
N ASP A 397 -2.35 -13.32 22.01
CA ASP A 397 -1.97 -11.97 22.42
C ASP A 397 -2.04 -10.97 21.24
N ILE A 398 -1.67 -11.40 20.02
CA ILE A 398 -1.83 -10.57 18.80
C ILE A 398 -3.32 -10.31 18.52
N ARG A 399 -4.17 -11.33 18.60
CA ARG A 399 -5.62 -11.18 18.40
C ARG A 399 -6.25 -10.24 19.43
N ASP A 400 -5.85 -10.38 20.69
CA ASP A 400 -6.35 -9.56 21.78
C ASP A 400 -5.91 -8.10 21.62
N PHE A 401 -4.67 -7.89 21.17
CA PHE A 401 -4.19 -6.55 20.82
C PHE A 401 -5.01 -5.94 19.67
N ILE A 402 -5.24 -6.68 18.58
CA ILE A 402 -6.04 -6.22 17.44
C ILE A 402 -7.46 -5.83 17.91
N ASN A 403 -8.13 -6.69 18.68
CA ASN A 403 -9.49 -6.43 19.19
C ASN A 403 -9.52 -5.16 20.05
N ALA A 404 -8.56 -5.01 20.94
CA ALA A 404 -8.48 -3.82 21.78
C ALA A 404 -8.13 -2.58 20.96
N ARG A 405 -7.26 -2.69 19.94
CA ARG A 405 -6.91 -1.59 19.04
C ARG A 405 -8.12 -1.08 18.28
N CYS A 406 -8.90 -1.96 17.65
CA CYS A 406 -10.13 -1.60 16.96
C CYS A 406 -11.14 -0.88 17.89
N ALA A 407 -11.29 -1.37 19.11
CA ALA A 407 -12.23 -0.76 20.07
C ALA A 407 -11.84 0.67 20.49
N ASN A 408 -10.56 1.01 20.45
CA ASN A 408 -10.05 2.31 20.92
C ASN A 408 -9.71 3.28 19.77
N LEU A 409 -9.55 2.80 18.54
CA LEU A 409 -9.05 3.61 17.42
C LEU A 409 -9.92 4.84 17.15
N ASN A 410 -11.25 4.68 17.14
CA ASN A 410 -12.16 5.77 16.83
C ASN A 410 -12.05 6.92 17.84
N SER A 411 -11.92 6.62 19.14
CA SER A 411 -11.72 7.66 20.15
C SER A 411 -10.37 8.36 19.97
N GLY A 412 -9.30 7.59 19.67
CA GLY A 412 -8.00 8.17 19.37
C GLY A 412 -8.01 9.10 18.15
N LEU A 413 -8.70 8.74 17.06
CA LEU A 413 -8.87 9.61 15.89
C LEU A 413 -9.62 10.90 16.21
N ILE A 414 -10.70 10.82 17.01
CA ILE A 414 -11.46 11.99 17.47
C ILE A 414 -10.55 12.94 18.26
N ASP A 415 -9.82 12.42 19.22
CA ASP A 415 -8.96 13.20 20.12
C ASP A 415 -7.78 13.81 19.37
N CYS A 416 -7.11 13.03 18.47
CA CYS A 416 -5.97 13.49 17.70
C CYS A 416 -6.31 14.60 16.70
N TYR A 417 -7.47 14.49 16.01
CA TYR A 417 -7.78 15.35 14.87
C TYR A 417 -9.01 16.23 15.09
N ASN A 418 -9.51 16.32 16.33
CA ASN A 418 -10.68 17.11 16.70
C ASN A 418 -11.90 16.80 15.82
N LEU A 419 -12.16 15.52 15.60
CA LEU A 419 -13.26 15.02 14.80
C LEU A 419 -14.54 14.88 15.65
N THR A 420 -15.70 14.69 14.98
CA THR A 420 -16.96 14.35 15.62
C THR A 420 -17.52 13.04 15.06
N GLY A 421 -18.35 12.35 15.81
CA GLY A 421 -18.88 11.03 15.41
C GLY A 421 -18.25 9.90 16.23
N PRO A 422 -17.97 8.70 15.64
CA PRO A 422 -18.21 8.38 14.22
C PRO A 422 -19.70 8.30 13.87
N TYR A 423 -19.99 8.42 12.57
CA TYR A 423 -21.31 8.24 11.99
C TYR A 423 -21.27 7.10 10.98
N ASP A 424 -22.28 6.22 11.01
CA ASP A 424 -22.40 5.15 10.04
C ASP A 424 -22.93 5.72 8.72
N ILE A 425 -22.13 5.61 7.67
CA ILE A 425 -22.46 6.01 6.32
C ILE A 425 -22.62 4.76 5.47
N ILE A 426 -23.80 4.63 4.86
CA ILE A 426 -24.11 3.54 3.93
C ILE A 426 -23.92 4.07 2.51
N PHE A 427 -23.05 3.44 1.71
CA PHE A 427 -22.84 3.76 0.31
C PHE A 427 -23.55 2.73 -0.55
N ASP A 428 -24.31 3.19 -1.54
CA ASP A 428 -25.06 2.31 -2.45
C ASP A 428 -25.04 2.85 -3.89
N VAL A 429 -25.36 1.99 -4.85
CA VAL A 429 -25.45 2.32 -6.27
C VAL A 429 -26.80 1.92 -6.83
N GLU A 430 -27.43 2.78 -7.59
CA GLU A 430 -28.69 2.53 -8.26
C GLU A 430 -28.61 2.86 -9.76
N PRO A 431 -29.04 1.91 -10.63
CA PRO A 431 -29.43 0.52 -10.34
C PRO A 431 -28.23 -0.35 -9.90
N VAL A 432 -28.50 -1.47 -9.26
CA VAL A 432 -27.45 -2.41 -8.83
C VAL A 432 -26.59 -2.83 -10.05
N ASN A 433 -25.27 -2.88 -9.87
CA ASN A 433 -24.29 -3.17 -10.91
C ASN A 433 -24.23 -2.13 -12.06
N SER A 434 -24.53 -0.88 -11.78
CA SER A 434 -24.43 0.21 -12.77
C SER A 434 -23.15 1.03 -12.68
N GLY A 435 -22.44 0.96 -11.56
CA GLY A 435 -21.23 1.73 -11.32
C GLY A 435 -20.55 1.35 -10.03
N HIS A 436 -19.50 2.09 -9.69
CA HIS A 436 -18.73 1.97 -8.46
C HIS A 436 -18.55 3.32 -7.79
N ILE A 437 -18.36 3.28 -6.48
CA ILE A 437 -18.03 4.46 -5.66
C ILE A 437 -16.60 4.31 -5.16
N LYS A 438 -15.85 5.41 -5.20
CA LYS A 438 -14.62 5.57 -4.43
C LYS A 438 -14.88 6.60 -3.34
N VAL A 439 -14.49 6.26 -2.10
CA VAL A 439 -14.62 7.10 -0.92
C VAL A 439 -13.22 7.47 -0.46
N ASN A 440 -12.83 8.74 -0.59
CA ASN A 440 -11.47 9.22 -0.35
C ASN A 440 -10.42 8.36 -1.08
N SER A 441 -9.68 7.53 -0.34
CA SER A 441 -8.68 6.61 -0.89
C SER A 441 -9.19 5.18 -1.08
N LEU A 442 -10.39 4.86 -0.60
CA LEU A 442 -10.97 3.52 -0.64
C LEU A 442 -11.81 3.32 -1.89
N ASN A 443 -11.39 2.39 -2.76
CA ASN A 443 -12.17 1.99 -3.92
C ASN A 443 -13.13 0.86 -3.55
N LEU A 444 -14.42 1.06 -3.75
CA LEU A 444 -15.47 0.08 -3.47
C LEU A 444 -15.87 -0.75 -4.71
N ALA A 445 -15.01 -0.81 -5.73
CA ALA A 445 -15.32 -1.53 -6.98
C ALA A 445 -15.53 -3.04 -6.77
N ASP A 446 -14.79 -3.63 -5.82
CA ASP A 446 -14.85 -5.06 -5.50
C ASP A 446 -15.77 -5.36 -4.30
N GLU A 447 -16.40 -4.34 -3.72
CA GLU A 447 -17.28 -4.49 -2.56
C GLU A 447 -18.71 -4.82 -2.98
N THR A 448 -19.42 -5.48 -2.06
CA THR A 448 -20.86 -5.73 -2.22
C THR A 448 -21.64 -4.53 -1.69
N TYR A 449 -22.43 -3.91 -2.56
CA TYR A 449 -23.34 -2.84 -2.14
C TYR A 449 -24.62 -3.39 -1.47
N PRO A 450 -25.17 -2.70 -0.44
CA PRO A 450 -24.62 -1.48 0.16
C PRO A 450 -23.38 -1.73 1.04
N PHE A 451 -22.39 -0.84 0.95
CA PHE A 451 -21.20 -0.84 1.80
C PHE A 451 -21.42 0.12 2.99
N THR A 452 -21.11 -0.33 4.21
CA THR A 452 -21.21 0.51 5.41
C THR A 452 -19.83 0.79 5.99
N GLY A 453 -19.53 2.07 6.23
CA GLY A 453 -18.32 2.51 6.90
C GLY A 453 -18.60 3.53 7.98
N SER A 454 -17.74 3.61 9.00
CA SER A 454 -17.78 4.61 10.06
C SER A 454 -16.92 5.80 9.64
N TYR A 455 -17.54 6.96 9.45
CA TYR A 455 -16.89 8.20 9.04
C TYR A 455 -17.11 9.31 10.06
N PHE A 456 -16.32 10.37 9.95
CA PHE A 456 -16.27 11.43 10.96
C PHE A 456 -16.64 12.79 10.38
N GLY A 457 -17.23 13.65 11.23
CA GLY A 457 -17.38 15.07 10.94
C GLY A 457 -16.12 15.86 11.33
N GLY A 458 -16.00 17.07 10.79
CA GLY A 458 -14.81 17.90 10.93
C GLY A 458 -13.75 17.67 9.86
N ILE A 459 -14.00 16.72 8.96
CA ILE A 459 -13.18 16.45 7.78
C ILE A 459 -14.09 16.15 6.59
N ASP A 460 -13.68 16.56 5.39
CA ASP A 460 -14.44 16.28 4.17
C ASP A 460 -14.35 14.77 3.81
N ILE A 461 -15.46 14.23 3.33
CA ILE A 461 -15.53 12.90 2.72
C ILE A 461 -15.64 13.12 1.22
N LEU A 462 -14.65 12.65 0.46
CA LEU A 462 -14.57 12.81 -0.98
C LEU A 462 -15.18 11.58 -1.66
N LEU A 463 -16.09 11.80 -2.60
CA LEU A 463 -16.75 10.73 -3.35
C LEU A 463 -16.44 10.89 -4.83
N GLU A 464 -16.21 9.76 -5.51
CA GLU A 464 -16.05 9.67 -6.95
C GLU A 464 -16.90 8.49 -7.46
N ALA A 465 -17.82 8.79 -8.39
CA ALA A 465 -18.66 7.78 -9.04
C ALA A 465 -18.07 7.40 -10.38
N THR A 466 -17.88 6.11 -10.62
CA THR A 466 -17.38 5.57 -11.89
C THR A 466 -18.45 4.66 -12.50
N PRO A 467 -19.04 5.02 -13.66
CA PRO A 467 -20.04 4.18 -14.32
C PRO A 467 -19.42 2.93 -14.94
N LEU A 468 -20.16 1.83 -14.93
CA LEU A 468 -19.84 0.64 -15.72
C LEU A 468 -20.23 0.84 -17.19
N THR A 469 -19.71 -0.02 -18.07
CA THR A 469 -19.99 0.03 -19.50
C THR A 469 -21.50 0.00 -19.78
N GLY A 470 -22.00 0.98 -20.50
CA GLY A 470 -23.42 1.14 -20.85
C GLY A 470 -24.23 1.97 -19.85
N TYR A 471 -23.57 2.55 -18.86
CA TYR A 471 -24.18 3.48 -17.92
C TYR A 471 -23.44 4.81 -17.93
N ASN A 472 -24.17 5.87 -17.49
CA ASN A 472 -23.65 7.20 -17.21
C ASN A 472 -24.02 7.56 -15.78
N PHE A 473 -23.14 8.30 -15.09
CA PHE A 473 -23.48 8.87 -13.80
C PHE A 473 -24.54 9.97 -13.97
N LEU A 474 -25.56 9.96 -13.11
CA LEU A 474 -26.63 10.95 -13.14
C LEU A 474 -26.50 11.97 -12.01
N TYR A 475 -26.53 11.52 -10.76
CA TYR A 475 -26.45 12.39 -9.58
C TYR A 475 -26.14 11.59 -8.30
N TRP A 476 -25.79 12.31 -7.24
CA TRP A 476 -25.70 11.79 -5.89
C TRP A 476 -26.94 12.12 -5.08
N GLU A 477 -27.45 11.16 -4.32
CA GLU A 477 -28.42 11.36 -3.25
C GLU A 477 -27.68 11.29 -1.91
N LEU A 478 -27.56 12.41 -1.21
CA LEU A 478 -26.89 12.54 0.08
C LEU A 478 -27.40 13.77 0.84
N LEU A 479 -27.16 13.79 2.17
CA LEU A 479 -27.46 14.93 3.03
C LEU A 479 -26.20 15.81 3.19
N ASP A 480 -26.45 17.12 3.39
CA ASP A 480 -25.41 18.10 3.75
C ASP A 480 -24.16 18.11 2.82
N PRO A 481 -24.31 18.16 1.49
CA PRO A 481 -23.16 18.30 0.60
C PRO A 481 -22.44 19.63 0.87
N VAL A 482 -21.10 19.60 0.91
CA VAL A 482 -20.29 20.84 1.02
C VAL A 482 -20.39 21.65 -0.27
N ASP A 483 -20.38 20.97 -1.40
CA ASP A 483 -20.69 21.54 -2.71
C ASP A 483 -22.13 21.14 -3.07
N PRO A 484 -23.03 22.10 -3.32
CA PRO A 484 -24.41 21.80 -3.68
C PRO A 484 -24.55 21.12 -5.07
N ASN A 485 -23.47 20.99 -5.83
CA ASN A 485 -23.49 20.34 -7.15
C ASN A 485 -23.38 18.82 -7.02
N THR A 486 -24.50 18.17 -6.66
CA THR A 486 -24.59 16.70 -6.58
C THR A 486 -24.62 15.99 -7.94
N ASP A 487 -24.57 16.74 -9.03
CA ASP A 487 -24.59 16.24 -10.42
C ASP A 487 -23.16 16.01 -10.97
N SER A 488 -22.13 16.37 -10.22
CA SER A 488 -20.75 16.02 -10.55
C SER A 488 -20.46 14.59 -10.11
N ALA A 489 -19.80 13.80 -10.92
CA ALA A 489 -19.31 12.48 -10.52
C ALA A 489 -18.38 12.54 -9.30
N GLU A 490 -17.74 13.70 -9.07
CA GLU A 490 -16.97 14.00 -7.88
C GLU A 490 -17.75 14.97 -6.99
N VAL A 491 -17.96 14.60 -5.73
CA VAL A 491 -18.61 15.43 -4.72
C VAL A 491 -17.93 15.24 -3.37
N LYS A 492 -18.10 16.20 -2.48
CA LYS A 492 -17.67 16.09 -1.08
C LYS A 492 -18.78 16.49 -0.13
N PHE A 493 -18.84 15.84 1.01
CA PHE A 493 -19.75 16.16 2.09
C PHE A 493 -19.06 16.03 3.45
N GLN A 494 -19.72 16.53 4.50
CA GLN A 494 -19.28 16.30 5.89
C GLN A 494 -20.31 15.46 6.63
N ALA A 495 -19.85 14.42 7.32
CA ALA A 495 -20.72 13.60 8.12
C ALA A 495 -21.14 14.37 9.40
N THR A 496 -22.44 14.62 9.56
CA THR A 496 -23.04 15.23 10.75
C THR A 496 -24.00 14.29 11.48
N GLN A 497 -24.40 13.23 10.80
CA GLN A 497 -25.28 12.15 11.26
C GLN A 497 -25.11 10.91 10.39
N ALA A 498 -25.65 9.79 10.84
CA ALA A 498 -25.75 8.58 10.00
C ALA A 498 -26.66 8.85 8.79
N GLN A 499 -26.25 8.39 7.61
CA GLN A 499 -27.01 8.56 6.37
C GLN A 499 -26.70 7.48 5.35
N THR A 500 -27.57 7.37 4.33
CA THR A 500 -27.30 6.62 3.11
C THR A 500 -26.90 7.61 2.01
N VAL A 501 -25.85 7.27 1.28
CA VAL A 501 -25.33 7.98 0.12
C VAL A 501 -25.51 7.08 -1.07
N ILE A 502 -26.23 7.53 -2.10
CA ILE A 502 -26.52 6.73 -3.29
C ILE A 502 -25.95 7.43 -4.52
N ALA A 503 -25.18 6.68 -5.31
CA ALA A 503 -24.77 7.07 -6.65
C ALA A 503 -25.81 6.58 -7.64
N HIS A 504 -26.51 7.48 -8.31
CA HIS A 504 -27.49 7.14 -9.33
C HIS A 504 -26.84 7.13 -10.72
N PHE A 505 -27.09 6.05 -11.46
CA PHE A 505 -26.62 5.87 -12.83
C PHE A 505 -27.79 5.58 -13.75
N GLY A 506 -27.68 5.94 -15.03
CA GLY A 506 -28.68 5.65 -16.05
C GLY A 506 -28.04 5.11 -17.32
N THR A 507 -28.83 4.45 -18.17
CA THR A 507 -28.39 4.01 -19.49
C THR A 507 -28.34 5.19 -20.47
N ASP A 508 -27.64 5.06 -21.59
CA ASP A 508 -27.55 6.09 -22.61
C ASP A 508 -28.95 6.55 -23.03
N GLY A 509 -29.26 7.84 -22.81
CA GLY A 509 -30.54 8.47 -23.10
C GLY A 509 -31.56 8.43 -21.96
N GLU A 510 -31.25 7.86 -20.80
CA GLU A 510 -32.06 8.07 -19.59
C GLU A 510 -31.80 9.45 -19.01
N GLU A 511 -32.88 10.20 -18.82
CA GLU A 511 -32.84 11.48 -18.10
C GLU A 511 -32.97 11.25 -16.59
N PRO A 512 -32.43 12.12 -15.74
CA PRO A 512 -32.79 12.14 -14.32
C PRO A 512 -34.30 12.11 -14.15
N PRO A 513 -34.86 11.37 -13.15
CA PRO A 513 -36.31 11.23 -13.01
C PRO A 513 -37.01 12.59 -13.00
N ALA A 514 -38.18 12.67 -13.60
CA ALA A 514 -39.00 13.88 -13.78
C ALA A 514 -39.37 14.64 -12.46
N ASN A 515 -38.92 14.15 -11.32
CA ASN A 515 -39.03 14.74 -10.00
C ASN A 515 -37.75 15.39 -9.47
N TYR A 516 -36.71 15.50 -10.31
CA TYR A 516 -35.46 16.18 -9.92
C TYR A 516 -35.75 17.64 -9.53
N GLU A 517 -35.27 18.05 -8.37
CA GLU A 517 -35.31 19.45 -7.91
C GLU A 517 -33.96 20.08 -8.18
N GLY A 518 -33.94 21.23 -8.84
CA GLY A 518 -32.72 21.96 -9.16
C GLY A 518 -32.29 21.93 -10.62
N VAL A 519 -31.01 22.01 -10.88
CA VAL A 519 -30.42 22.05 -12.24
C VAL A 519 -29.34 21.00 -12.35
N PHE A 520 -29.44 20.13 -13.34
CA PHE A 520 -28.39 19.19 -13.74
C PHE A 520 -27.62 19.73 -14.94
N ILE A 521 -26.29 19.66 -14.89
CA ILE A 521 -25.36 20.12 -15.91
C ILE A 521 -24.39 18.99 -16.22
N PRO A 522 -24.44 18.35 -17.40
CA PRO A 522 -23.48 17.34 -17.79
C PRO A 522 -22.04 17.87 -17.76
N THR A 523 -21.11 17.08 -17.26
CA THR A 523 -19.68 17.46 -17.13
C THR A 523 -18.87 17.21 -18.39
N GLY A 524 -19.46 16.55 -19.40
CA GLY A 524 -18.82 16.31 -20.69
C GLY A 524 -19.79 15.97 -21.81
N PHE A 525 -19.36 16.21 -23.05
CA PHE A 525 -20.10 15.85 -24.24
C PHE A 525 -19.16 15.67 -25.44
N SER A 526 -19.62 14.96 -26.48
CA SER A 526 -18.80 14.59 -27.63
C SER A 526 -19.56 14.83 -28.93
N PRO A 527 -19.49 16.03 -29.55
CA PRO A 527 -20.19 16.36 -30.76
C PRO A 527 -19.50 15.72 -31.99
N ASN A 528 -19.71 14.41 -32.17
CA ASN A 528 -19.15 13.59 -33.25
C ASN A 528 -20.21 13.14 -34.26
N ASN A 529 -21.48 13.56 -34.09
CA ASN A 529 -22.66 13.25 -34.90
C ASN A 529 -23.01 11.75 -34.91
N ASP A 530 -22.77 11.03 -33.82
CA ASP A 530 -23.21 9.64 -33.67
C ASP A 530 -24.63 9.52 -33.05
N GLY A 531 -25.23 10.65 -32.68
CA GLY A 531 -26.56 10.75 -32.07
C GLY A 531 -26.54 10.61 -30.55
N GLN A 532 -25.36 10.54 -29.92
CA GLN A 532 -25.21 10.42 -28.46
C GLN A 532 -24.32 11.54 -27.95
N ASN A 533 -24.79 12.28 -26.95
CA ASN A 533 -24.06 13.38 -26.33
C ASN A 533 -23.45 14.39 -27.32
N ASP A 534 -24.08 14.59 -28.48
CA ASP A 534 -23.62 15.55 -29.49
C ASP A 534 -23.78 17.01 -29.05
N PHE A 535 -24.54 17.25 -27.99
CA PHE A 535 -24.84 18.56 -27.45
C PHE A 535 -24.72 18.55 -25.94
N LEU A 536 -24.33 19.69 -25.38
CA LEU A 536 -24.48 19.95 -23.96
C LEU A 536 -25.91 20.48 -23.70
N GLU A 537 -26.73 19.68 -23.06
CA GLU A 537 -28.11 20.03 -22.66
C GLU A 537 -28.16 20.25 -21.15
N LEU A 538 -28.98 21.21 -20.70
CA LEU A 538 -29.27 21.46 -19.30
C LEU A 538 -30.59 20.80 -18.90
N PHE A 539 -30.58 20.06 -17.81
CA PHE A 539 -31.80 19.51 -17.21
C PHE A 539 -32.25 20.42 -16.08
N ILE A 540 -33.40 21.03 -16.24
CA ILE A 540 -33.93 22.06 -15.33
C ILE A 540 -35.14 21.50 -14.58
N GLY A 541 -35.03 21.42 -13.25
CA GLY A 541 -36.11 20.96 -12.38
C GLY A 541 -37.31 21.91 -12.35
N LYS A 542 -38.45 21.35 -12.01
CA LYS A 542 -39.75 22.11 -11.94
C LYS A 542 -39.78 23.20 -10.87
N ASP A 543 -38.88 23.17 -9.91
CA ASP A 543 -38.72 24.14 -8.83
C ASP A 543 -37.89 25.38 -9.25
N VAL A 544 -37.29 25.39 -10.44
CA VAL A 544 -36.51 26.49 -10.98
C VAL A 544 -37.40 27.50 -11.69
N ALA A 545 -37.43 28.74 -11.19
CA ALA A 545 -38.18 29.84 -11.78
C ALA A 545 -37.46 30.49 -12.96
N SER A 546 -36.13 30.62 -12.91
CA SER A 546 -35.28 31.14 -13.99
C SER A 546 -33.80 30.83 -13.71
N PHE A 547 -33.02 30.80 -14.77
CA PHE A 547 -31.58 30.65 -14.68
C PHE A 547 -30.87 31.48 -15.75
N ASN A 548 -29.54 31.71 -15.55
CA ASN A 548 -28.65 32.24 -16.57
C ASN A 548 -27.37 31.40 -16.56
N PHE A 549 -27.11 30.71 -17.66
CA PHE A 549 -25.99 29.75 -17.83
C PHE A 549 -24.96 30.31 -18.81
N ASN A 550 -23.71 30.37 -18.36
CA ASN A 550 -22.59 30.93 -19.10
C ASN A 550 -21.42 29.94 -19.16
N ILE A 551 -20.81 29.76 -20.34
CA ILE A 551 -19.60 28.97 -20.53
C ILE A 551 -18.44 29.87 -20.94
N TYR A 552 -17.29 29.64 -20.32
CA TYR A 552 -16.07 30.40 -20.53
C TYR A 552 -14.93 29.49 -21.01
N ASN A 553 -14.08 30.00 -21.88
CA ASN A 553 -12.84 29.34 -22.20
C ASN A 553 -11.79 29.59 -21.08
N ARG A 554 -10.64 28.89 -21.16
CA ARG A 554 -9.53 29.03 -20.19
C ARG A 554 -8.95 30.45 -20.05
N TRP A 555 -9.33 31.38 -20.91
CA TRP A 555 -8.91 32.78 -20.87
C TRP A 555 -9.97 33.69 -20.20
N GLY A 556 -11.05 33.10 -19.71
CA GLY A 556 -12.18 33.83 -19.13
C GLY A 556 -13.08 34.53 -20.14
N GLN A 557 -12.96 34.18 -21.44
CA GLN A 557 -13.83 34.73 -22.48
C GLN A 557 -15.13 33.94 -22.50
N LEU A 558 -16.29 34.63 -22.42
CA LEU A 558 -17.61 34.07 -22.60
C LEU A 558 -17.76 33.52 -24.02
N ILE A 559 -18.08 32.23 -24.12
CA ILE A 559 -18.21 31.51 -25.41
C ILE A 559 -19.61 30.98 -25.67
N PHE A 560 -20.42 30.84 -24.62
CA PHE A 560 -21.84 30.46 -24.72
C PHE A 560 -22.62 31.07 -23.58
N GLU A 561 -23.86 31.50 -23.84
CA GLU A 561 -24.81 32.00 -22.84
C GLU A 561 -26.22 31.50 -23.18
N SER A 562 -26.96 31.08 -22.15
CA SER A 562 -28.35 30.66 -22.27
C SER A 562 -29.16 30.96 -21.02
N ASN A 563 -30.43 31.28 -21.21
CA ASN A 563 -31.46 31.38 -20.18
C ASN A 563 -32.71 30.54 -20.54
N SER A 564 -32.62 29.69 -21.53
CA SER A 564 -33.68 28.82 -22.03
C SER A 564 -33.31 27.34 -21.92
N VAL A 565 -34.25 26.53 -21.44
CA VAL A 565 -34.14 25.07 -21.34
C VAL A 565 -33.95 24.36 -22.70
N THR A 566 -34.33 25.05 -23.78
CA THR A 566 -34.17 24.52 -25.16
C THR A 566 -32.84 24.90 -25.81
N SER A 567 -32.02 25.65 -25.14
CA SER A 567 -30.70 26.03 -25.68
C SER A 567 -29.68 24.95 -25.38
N ILE A 568 -29.10 24.45 -26.44
CA ILE A 568 -28.07 23.41 -26.44
C ILE A 568 -26.74 24.01 -26.95
N TRP A 569 -25.62 23.59 -26.40
CA TRP A 569 -24.30 23.98 -26.88
C TRP A 569 -23.64 22.83 -27.66
N ASP A 570 -23.29 23.07 -28.90
CA ASP A 570 -22.66 22.11 -29.84
C ASP A 570 -21.12 22.12 -29.80
N GLY A 571 -20.52 22.81 -28.82
CA GLY A 571 -19.08 22.96 -28.72
C GLY A 571 -18.49 23.92 -29.76
N SER A 572 -19.29 24.83 -30.35
CA SER A 572 -18.81 25.86 -31.25
C SER A 572 -18.83 27.25 -30.61
N PHE A 573 -18.00 28.16 -31.15
CA PHE A 573 -17.98 29.58 -30.86
C PHE A 573 -17.80 30.39 -32.12
N ASN A 574 -18.66 31.36 -32.37
CA ASN A 574 -18.66 32.17 -33.62
C ASN A 574 -18.66 31.32 -34.90
N ASN A 575 -19.50 30.29 -34.95
CA ASN A 575 -19.59 29.32 -36.06
C ASN A 575 -18.31 28.52 -36.32
N THR A 576 -17.39 28.47 -35.36
CA THR A 576 -16.17 27.66 -35.45
C THR A 576 -16.17 26.61 -34.37
N GLN A 577 -15.99 25.36 -34.76
CA GLN A 577 -15.87 24.25 -33.80
C GLN A 577 -14.62 24.43 -32.93
N LEU A 578 -14.80 24.30 -31.61
CA LEU A 578 -13.70 24.33 -30.66
C LEU A 578 -13.02 22.97 -30.59
N ASN A 579 -11.73 22.96 -30.31
CA ASN A 579 -10.97 21.72 -30.08
C ASN A 579 -11.38 21.09 -28.74
N SER A 580 -11.13 19.78 -28.60
CA SER A 580 -11.24 19.09 -27.31
C SER A 580 -10.53 19.86 -26.21
N GLY A 581 -11.18 20.00 -25.07
CA GLY A 581 -10.65 20.77 -23.95
C GLY A 581 -11.65 20.93 -22.81
N VAL A 582 -11.17 21.50 -21.71
CA VAL A 582 -11.99 21.81 -20.54
C VAL A 582 -12.40 23.28 -20.59
N PHE A 583 -13.68 23.53 -20.34
CA PHE A 583 -14.32 24.84 -20.26
C PHE A 583 -14.89 25.01 -18.87
N VAL A 584 -15.06 26.26 -18.43
CA VAL A 584 -15.66 26.57 -17.14
C VAL A 584 -17.07 27.09 -17.36
N TYR A 585 -18.04 26.57 -16.62
CA TYR A 585 -19.38 27.17 -16.61
C TYR A 585 -19.64 27.92 -15.31
N GLN A 586 -20.56 28.87 -15.40
CA GLN A 586 -21.23 29.51 -14.28
C GLN A 586 -22.73 29.55 -14.56
N ILE A 587 -23.55 29.19 -13.57
CA ILE A 587 -24.99 29.30 -13.65
C ILE A 587 -25.52 30.06 -12.43
N ASP A 588 -26.40 31.03 -12.68
CA ASP A 588 -27.19 31.74 -11.68
C ASP A 588 -28.60 31.19 -11.74
N ILE A 589 -29.08 30.61 -10.63
CA ILE A 589 -30.38 29.95 -10.54
C ILE A 589 -31.26 30.76 -9.60
N LYS A 590 -32.53 30.93 -9.96
CA LYS A 590 -33.57 31.43 -9.08
C LYS A 590 -34.68 30.39 -8.98
N PHE A 591 -34.97 29.93 -7.78
CA PHE A 591 -36.00 28.96 -7.49
C PHE A 591 -37.38 29.63 -7.32
N ILE A 592 -38.44 28.82 -7.45
CA ILE A 592 -39.83 29.28 -7.30
C ILE A 592 -40.10 29.83 -5.90
N ASP A 593 -39.45 29.30 -4.86
CA ASP A 593 -39.51 29.76 -3.49
C ASP A 593 -38.80 31.11 -3.25
N GLY A 594 -38.12 31.63 -4.28
CA GLY A 594 -37.36 32.88 -4.24
C GLY A 594 -35.89 32.73 -3.82
N LYS A 595 -35.42 31.53 -3.45
CA LYS A 595 -34.02 31.24 -3.20
C LYS A 595 -33.23 31.53 -4.47
N LYS A 596 -32.00 31.99 -4.29
CA LYS A 596 -31.04 32.20 -5.40
C LYS A 596 -29.79 31.40 -5.11
N GLU A 597 -29.27 30.78 -6.15
CA GLU A 597 -28.07 29.99 -6.09
C GLU A 597 -27.15 30.33 -7.26
N ARG A 598 -25.85 30.29 -7.04
CA ARG A 598 -24.83 30.38 -8.08
C ARG A 598 -23.95 29.16 -8.01
N ARG A 599 -23.81 28.43 -9.12
CA ARG A 599 -22.92 27.29 -9.27
C ARG A 599 -21.88 27.57 -10.36
N ALA A 600 -20.70 26.94 -10.23
CA ALA A 600 -19.68 26.94 -11.26
C ALA A 600 -19.00 25.56 -11.27
N GLY A 601 -18.56 25.13 -12.44
CA GLY A 601 -17.89 23.83 -12.61
C GLY A 601 -17.20 23.74 -13.97
N ASN A 602 -16.77 22.55 -14.32
CA ASN A 602 -16.04 22.28 -15.56
C ASN A 602 -16.90 21.44 -16.50
N ILE A 603 -16.70 21.67 -17.82
CA ILE A 603 -17.30 20.88 -18.90
C ILE A 603 -16.16 20.42 -19.81
N THR A 604 -16.12 19.14 -20.11
CA THR A 604 -15.15 18.55 -21.03
C THR A 604 -15.76 18.36 -22.41
N LEU A 605 -15.22 19.03 -23.41
CA LEU A 605 -15.54 18.79 -24.82
C LEU A 605 -14.56 17.74 -25.36
N ILE A 606 -15.10 16.65 -25.92
CA ILE A 606 -14.34 15.55 -26.52
C ILE A 606 -14.67 15.48 -28.01
N ARG A 607 -13.67 15.40 -28.88
CA ARG A 607 -13.84 15.25 -30.34
C ARG A 607 -12.92 14.17 -30.87
#